data_15afb56c7d983c2c766f56bffff977c6
#
_entry.id   15afb56c7d983c2c766f56bffff977c6
#
_cell.length_a   1.000
_cell.length_b   1.000
_cell.length_c   1.000
_cell.angle_alpha   90.00
_cell.angle_beta   90.00
_cell.angle_gamma   90.00
#
_symmetry.space_group_name_H-M   'P 1'
#
loop_
_entity.id
_entity.type
_entity.pdbx_description
1 polymer ?
#
loop_
_entity_poly.entity_id
_entity_poly.type
_entity_poly.pdbx_seq_one_letter_code
_entity_poly.pdbx_strand_id
1 'polypeptide(L)'
;MSDVSLAQPKKKWKVRYSVLLVLWLCWLFSFLDRMVITIALPFIGEDLNLSKTAQGLLISMFFAGYALFQIPGGMLSDKFGFRRVVSVAIIWWSIFTSLTGFIFVYPLFLLVRFVFGLGEACLPGGSYKAIATYFPSKQRGTATGIQSTVNTLGPAVAAIAAAAIIGLYGWRVVFIVMGIPGLLIGIYIWFKFKDNPKDHPKISKEELAELEEDNLQQESHGKKKSDVSLKELFKKPILWQMALIWFFFDITFWGFTSWLPSYLINEKGLSLMDTGIYSALPYLVGTVAIVLGGYISDKMKANRKWVFVPNALAGGVALYFMFQAQSLTAVIIFQCLAAFFMFMAQGGFWALVVDSFSAKIMASGSATVNCFGSIAGFISPFLMGYLIDTSGSYNSSFILMIIALVIAAIIALTISGKTEDGPVNLTSKLGTN
;
A
#
# COMPACT_ATOMS: atom_id res chain seq x y z
N MET A 1 21.36 27.60 -50.12
CA MET A 1 20.35 27.56 -49.06
C MET A 1 20.69 26.40 -48.16
N SER A 2 21.36 26.71 -47.06
CA SER A 2 21.83 25.70 -46.10
C SER A 2 20.69 25.42 -45.08
N ASP A 3 20.19 24.20 -45.10
CA ASP A 3 19.27 23.68 -44.08
C ASP A 3 19.93 23.70 -42.71
N VAL A 4 19.60 24.70 -41.91
CA VAL A 4 19.90 24.71 -40.50
C VAL A 4 18.88 23.79 -39.82
N SER A 5 19.23 22.53 -39.68
CA SER A 5 18.54 21.59 -38.82
C SER A 5 18.55 22.13 -37.40
N LEU A 6 17.42 22.69 -36.96
CA LEU A 6 17.17 23.07 -35.57
C LEU A 6 17.15 21.78 -34.71
N ALA A 7 18.30 21.42 -34.19
CA ALA A 7 18.43 20.35 -33.20
C ALA A 7 17.51 20.70 -32.01
N GLN A 8 16.41 19.97 -31.83
CA GLN A 8 15.53 20.11 -30.70
C GLN A 8 16.39 19.95 -29.43
N PRO A 9 16.30 20.87 -28.44
CA PRO A 9 17.09 20.78 -27.23
C PRO A 9 16.74 19.45 -26.51
N LYS A 10 17.74 18.59 -26.32
CA LYS A 10 17.58 17.36 -25.55
C LYS A 10 16.91 17.73 -24.22
N LYS A 11 15.71 17.19 -23.97
CA LYS A 11 14.97 17.39 -22.70
C LYS A 11 15.90 17.00 -21.55
N LYS A 12 16.43 17.98 -20.83
CA LYS A 12 17.29 17.73 -19.66
C LYS A 12 16.47 17.02 -18.58
N TRP A 13 17.07 15.98 -17.97
CA TRP A 13 16.46 15.27 -16.86
C TRP A 13 16.23 16.22 -15.69
N LYS A 14 14.95 16.40 -15.28
CA LYS A 14 14.58 17.30 -14.17
C LYS A 14 14.84 16.64 -12.81
N VAL A 15 15.17 17.44 -11.80
CA VAL A 15 15.41 16.99 -10.42
C VAL A 15 14.22 16.24 -9.85
N ARG A 16 12.98 16.69 -10.13
CA ARG A 16 11.74 16.03 -9.71
C ARG A 16 11.66 14.55 -10.08
N TYR A 17 12.18 14.17 -11.25
CA TYR A 17 12.17 12.76 -11.68
C TYR A 17 13.17 11.91 -10.88
N SER A 18 14.31 12.49 -10.48
CA SER A 18 15.26 11.82 -9.57
C SER A 18 14.64 11.64 -8.19
N VAL A 19 13.93 12.65 -7.68
CA VAL A 19 13.20 12.56 -6.40
C VAL A 19 12.14 11.45 -6.48
N LEU A 20 11.34 11.42 -7.54
CA LEU A 20 10.31 10.39 -7.72
C LEU A 20 10.90 8.98 -7.82
N LEU A 21 11.99 8.80 -8.57
CA LEU A 21 12.67 7.51 -8.70
C LEU A 21 13.16 6.99 -7.34
N VAL A 22 13.78 7.87 -6.55
CA VAL A 22 14.28 7.47 -5.23
C VAL A 22 13.15 7.18 -4.27
N LEU A 23 12.06 7.95 -4.28
CA LEU A 23 10.85 7.64 -3.51
C LEU A 23 10.23 6.30 -3.96
N TRP A 24 10.21 6.03 -5.25
CA TRP A 24 9.76 4.77 -5.80
C TRP A 24 10.61 3.59 -5.28
N LEU A 25 11.93 3.74 -5.26
CA LEU A 25 12.84 2.76 -4.67
C LEU A 25 12.61 2.60 -3.16
N CYS A 26 12.36 3.69 -2.42
CA CYS A 26 12.03 3.61 -0.99
C CYS A 26 10.80 2.73 -0.75
N TRP A 27 9.74 2.93 -1.54
CA TRP A 27 8.54 2.13 -1.46
C TRP A 27 8.76 0.68 -1.92
N LEU A 28 9.61 0.48 -2.94
CA LEU A 28 9.97 -0.87 -3.36
C LEU A 28 10.61 -1.65 -2.21
N PHE A 29 11.62 -1.07 -1.54
CA PHE A 29 12.27 -1.72 -0.40
C PHE A 29 11.33 -1.86 0.80
N SER A 30 10.45 -0.90 1.06
CA SER A 30 9.40 -1.04 2.06
C SER A 30 8.53 -2.29 1.81
N PHE A 31 8.07 -2.51 0.56
CA PHE A 31 7.31 -3.71 0.23
C PHE A 31 8.15 -4.99 0.24
N LEU A 32 9.42 -4.93 -0.17
CA LEU A 32 10.31 -6.08 -0.06
C LEU A 32 10.45 -6.52 1.40
N ASP A 33 10.80 -5.59 2.28
CA ASP A 33 10.99 -5.85 3.71
C ASP A 33 9.72 -6.38 4.39
N ARG A 34 8.55 -5.87 3.96
CA ARG A 34 7.24 -6.29 4.46
C ARG A 34 6.86 -7.69 4.00
N MET A 35 7.19 -8.05 2.74
CA MET A 35 6.76 -9.32 2.14
C MET A 35 7.74 -10.47 2.39
N VAL A 36 9.01 -10.19 2.60
CA VAL A 36 10.04 -11.22 2.85
C VAL A 36 9.65 -12.15 4.01
N ILE A 37 9.05 -11.61 5.07
CA ILE A 37 8.63 -12.42 6.22
C ILE A 37 7.57 -13.45 5.84
N THR A 38 6.70 -13.19 4.87
CA THR A 38 5.63 -14.12 4.49
C THR A 38 6.18 -15.37 3.80
N ILE A 39 7.25 -15.21 3.02
CA ILE A 39 7.99 -16.33 2.39
C ILE A 39 8.86 -17.07 3.41
N ALA A 40 9.47 -16.33 4.35
CA ALA A 40 10.31 -16.88 5.40
C ALA A 40 9.54 -17.58 6.53
N LEU A 41 8.24 -17.30 6.66
CA LEU A 41 7.43 -17.69 7.81
C LEU A 41 7.42 -19.19 8.13
N PRO A 42 7.32 -20.13 7.16
CA PRO A 42 7.42 -21.56 7.45
C PRO A 42 8.75 -21.94 8.08
N PHE A 43 9.85 -21.38 7.56
CA PHE A 43 11.21 -21.66 8.03
C PHE A 43 11.49 -21.04 9.42
N ILE A 44 10.96 -19.84 9.67
CA ILE A 44 11.02 -19.20 11.00
C ILE A 44 10.21 -20.04 11.99
N GLY A 45 9.02 -20.52 11.59
CA GLY A 45 8.16 -21.35 12.40
C GLY A 45 8.81 -22.66 12.80
N GLU A 46 9.50 -23.32 11.88
CA GLU A 46 10.24 -24.56 12.12
C GLU A 46 11.46 -24.32 13.05
N ASP A 47 12.28 -23.32 12.71
CA ASP A 47 13.53 -23.03 13.42
C ASP A 47 13.31 -22.55 14.88
N LEU A 48 12.26 -21.79 15.14
CA LEU A 48 11.90 -21.30 16.45
C LEU A 48 10.77 -22.11 17.13
N ASN A 49 10.34 -23.22 16.52
CA ASN A 49 9.27 -24.08 16.98
C ASN A 49 7.97 -23.31 17.34
N LEU A 50 7.50 -22.48 16.38
CA LEU A 50 6.35 -21.60 16.57
C LEU A 50 5.06 -22.21 16.05
N SER A 51 3.97 -22.11 16.80
CA SER A 51 2.62 -22.39 16.34
C SER A 51 2.22 -21.41 15.21
N LYS A 52 1.18 -21.73 14.43
CA LYS A 52 0.68 -20.83 13.37
C LYS A 52 0.16 -19.51 13.96
N THR A 53 -0.43 -19.55 15.16
CA THR A 53 -0.82 -18.36 15.91
C THR A 53 0.38 -17.44 16.18
N ALA A 54 1.47 -18.01 16.68
CA ALA A 54 2.70 -17.26 16.95
C ALA A 54 3.33 -16.69 15.65
N GLN A 55 3.32 -17.47 14.57
CA GLN A 55 3.76 -17.01 13.25
C GLN A 55 2.89 -15.85 12.73
N GLY A 56 1.56 -15.94 12.86
CA GLY A 56 0.65 -14.85 12.50
C GLY A 56 0.90 -13.58 13.30
N LEU A 57 1.19 -13.71 14.62
CA LEU A 57 1.48 -12.57 15.48
C LEU A 57 2.77 -11.83 15.07
N LEU A 58 3.78 -12.52 14.53
CA LEU A 58 4.99 -11.88 13.98
C LEU A 58 4.65 -10.88 12.85
N ILE A 59 3.71 -11.25 11.97
CA ILE A 59 3.26 -10.35 10.91
C ILE A 59 2.41 -9.22 11.49
N SER A 60 1.50 -9.55 12.40
CA SER A 60 0.58 -8.61 13.04
C SER A 60 1.30 -7.50 13.80
N MET A 61 2.39 -7.79 14.50
CA MET A 61 3.15 -6.81 15.27
C MET A 61 3.74 -5.68 14.42
N PHE A 62 4.06 -5.95 13.17
CA PHE A 62 4.40 -4.89 12.22
C PHE A 62 3.26 -3.89 12.04
N PHE A 63 2.05 -4.38 11.77
CA PHE A 63 0.88 -3.52 11.58
C PHE A 63 0.49 -2.75 12.84
N ALA A 64 0.72 -3.32 14.03
CA ALA A 64 0.52 -2.61 15.30
C ALA A 64 1.42 -1.37 15.39
N GLY A 65 2.71 -1.52 15.13
CA GLY A 65 3.65 -0.39 15.10
C GLY A 65 3.32 0.62 14.01
N TYR A 66 3.01 0.12 12.81
CA TYR A 66 2.66 0.94 11.66
C TYR A 66 1.40 1.79 11.90
N ALA A 67 0.31 1.19 12.37
CA ALA A 67 -0.95 1.89 12.66
C ALA A 67 -0.77 2.95 13.76
N LEU A 68 -0.02 2.62 14.83
CA LEU A 68 0.23 3.53 15.93
C LEU A 68 0.99 4.78 15.50
N PHE A 69 1.95 4.65 14.60
CA PHE A 69 2.87 5.74 14.27
C PHE A 69 2.58 6.43 12.93
N GLN A 70 1.58 5.99 12.16
CA GLN A 70 1.25 6.55 10.85
C GLN A 70 0.89 8.04 10.92
N ILE A 71 0.06 8.45 11.89
CA ILE A 71 -0.31 9.86 12.09
C ILE A 71 0.87 10.67 12.65
N PRO A 72 1.53 10.25 13.75
CA PRO A 72 2.74 10.92 14.24
C PRO A 72 3.84 11.06 13.17
N GLY A 73 4.08 10.03 12.36
CA GLY A 73 5.07 10.05 11.28
C GLY A 73 4.79 11.10 10.21
N GLY A 74 3.50 11.28 9.84
CA GLY A 74 3.06 12.38 8.98
C GLY A 74 3.35 13.76 9.59
N MET A 75 2.99 13.96 10.86
CA MET A 75 3.25 15.21 11.59
C MET A 75 4.75 15.52 11.72
N LEU A 76 5.59 14.50 11.94
CA LEU A 76 7.04 14.66 11.94
C LEU A 76 7.55 15.17 10.59
N SER A 77 7.02 14.64 9.49
CA SER A 77 7.38 15.10 8.13
C SER A 77 7.00 16.55 7.91
N ASP A 78 5.86 16.99 8.45
CA ASP A 78 5.45 18.40 8.37
C ASP A 78 6.35 19.32 9.20
N LYS A 79 6.78 18.89 10.37
CA LYS A 79 7.59 19.69 11.29
C LYS A 79 9.08 19.75 10.87
N PHE A 80 9.68 18.62 10.52
CA PHE A 80 11.13 18.49 10.32
C PHE A 80 11.57 18.40 8.86
N GLY A 81 10.61 18.39 7.92
CA GLY A 81 10.85 18.21 6.50
C GLY A 81 10.89 16.73 6.10
N PHE A 82 10.55 16.47 4.82
CA PHE A 82 10.49 15.10 4.31
C PHE A 82 11.88 14.45 4.21
N ARG A 83 12.91 15.22 3.87
CA ARG A 83 14.28 14.73 3.72
C ARG A 83 14.77 14.04 5.00
N ARG A 84 14.69 14.74 6.13
CA ARG A 84 15.15 14.22 7.42
C ARG A 84 14.31 13.03 7.86
N VAL A 85 12.99 13.15 7.79
CA VAL A 85 12.09 12.11 8.30
C VAL A 85 12.17 10.86 7.46
N VAL A 86 12.13 10.94 6.12
CA VAL A 86 12.23 9.77 5.24
C VAL A 86 13.61 9.12 5.36
N SER A 87 14.70 9.90 5.40
CA SER A 87 16.04 9.31 5.57
C SER A 87 16.17 8.55 6.87
N VAL A 88 15.78 9.16 7.99
CA VAL A 88 15.87 8.52 9.32
C VAL A 88 14.96 7.30 9.37
N ALA A 89 13.75 7.41 8.85
CA ALA A 89 12.79 6.31 8.82
C ALA A 89 13.34 5.10 8.04
N ILE A 90 13.88 5.32 6.84
CA ILE A 90 14.49 4.24 6.03
C ILE A 90 15.67 3.61 6.75
N ILE A 91 16.59 4.40 7.26
CA ILE A 91 17.75 3.88 8.02
C ILE A 91 17.26 3.07 9.22
N TRP A 92 16.26 3.60 9.95
CA TRP A 92 15.66 2.93 11.10
C TRP A 92 15.10 1.56 10.73
N TRP A 93 14.14 1.50 9.80
CA TRP A 93 13.54 0.21 9.50
C TRP A 93 14.53 -0.78 8.84
N SER A 94 15.49 -0.30 8.05
CA SER A 94 16.52 -1.15 7.44
C SER A 94 17.43 -1.79 8.49
N ILE A 95 17.78 -1.06 9.56
CA ILE A 95 18.50 -1.61 10.70
C ILE A 95 17.67 -2.74 11.35
N PHE A 96 16.38 -2.50 11.60
CA PHE A 96 15.52 -3.50 12.24
C PHE A 96 15.19 -4.67 11.30
N THR A 97 15.13 -4.45 9.97
CA THR A 97 15.12 -5.55 9.00
C THR A 97 16.37 -6.42 9.14
N SER A 98 17.56 -5.83 9.09
CA SER A 98 18.80 -6.59 9.23
C SER A 98 18.92 -7.28 10.58
N LEU A 99 18.52 -6.63 11.67
CA LEU A 99 18.50 -7.21 13.02
C LEU A 99 17.61 -8.45 13.11
N THR A 100 16.54 -8.52 12.32
CA THR A 100 15.66 -9.69 12.27
C THR A 100 16.42 -10.98 11.97
N GLY A 101 17.46 -10.92 11.14
CA GLY A 101 18.30 -12.07 10.81
C GLY A 101 19.16 -12.61 11.99
N PHE A 102 19.31 -11.84 13.06
CA PHE A 102 20.11 -12.20 14.24
C PHE A 102 19.25 -12.60 15.45
N ILE A 103 17.94 -12.77 15.29
CA ILE A 103 17.05 -13.07 16.39
C ILE A 103 16.86 -14.57 16.53
N PHE A 104 16.98 -15.05 17.79
CA PHE A 104 16.79 -16.44 18.20
C PHE A 104 15.70 -16.60 19.26
N VAL A 105 15.08 -15.49 19.72
CA VAL A 105 14.11 -15.47 20.82
C VAL A 105 12.83 -14.80 20.35
N TYR A 106 11.72 -15.51 20.44
CA TYR A 106 10.41 -15.07 19.93
C TYR A 106 9.93 -13.71 20.49
N PRO A 107 9.97 -13.40 21.82
CA PRO A 107 9.56 -12.08 22.30
C PRO A 107 10.37 -10.91 21.70
N LEU A 108 11.67 -11.12 21.49
CA LEU A 108 12.51 -10.11 20.84
C LEU A 108 12.12 -9.93 19.37
N PHE A 109 11.72 -11.00 18.70
CA PHE A 109 11.23 -10.93 17.33
C PHE A 109 9.98 -10.06 17.23
N LEU A 110 9.00 -10.27 18.12
CA LEU A 110 7.79 -9.44 18.21
C LEU A 110 8.13 -7.96 18.40
N LEU A 111 9.05 -7.66 19.32
CA LEU A 111 9.50 -6.30 19.59
C LEU A 111 10.14 -5.67 18.35
N VAL A 112 11.03 -6.38 17.69
CA VAL A 112 11.72 -5.89 16.48
C VAL A 112 10.74 -5.65 15.35
N ARG A 113 9.74 -6.52 15.14
CA ARG A 113 8.68 -6.31 14.15
C ARG A 113 7.81 -5.09 14.46
N PHE A 114 7.47 -4.88 15.73
CA PHE A 114 6.74 -3.70 16.17
C PHE A 114 7.54 -2.40 15.91
N VAL A 115 8.80 -2.37 16.34
CA VAL A 115 9.69 -1.19 16.19
C VAL A 115 10.02 -0.92 14.71
N PHE A 116 10.16 -1.97 13.89
CA PHE A 116 10.25 -1.86 12.44
C PHE A 116 9.03 -1.12 11.85
N GLY A 117 7.81 -1.51 12.27
CA GLY A 117 6.57 -0.87 11.83
C GLY A 117 6.48 0.61 12.18
N LEU A 118 6.97 1.04 13.36
CA LEU A 118 7.04 2.46 13.75
C LEU A 118 7.83 3.28 12.74
N GLY A 119 8.98 2.78 12.29
CA GLY A 119 9.83 3.48 11.32
C GLY A 119 9.17 3.60 9.95
N GLU A 120 8.65 2.49 9.45
CA GLU A 120 8.06 2.44 8.10
C GLU A 120 6.81 3.32 7.98
N ALA A 121 6.06 3.51 9.07
CA ALA A 121 4.87 4.35 9.13
C ALA A 121 5.12 5.83 8.76
N CYS A 122 6.37 6.31 8.80
CA CYS A 122 6.73 7.67 8.41
C CYS A 122 6.82 7.86 6.88
N LEU A 123 6.98 6.80 6.11
CA LEU A 123 7.25 6.88 4.67
C LEU A 123 6.08 7.51 3.88
N PRO A 124 4.80 7.16 4.09
CA PRO A 124 3.70 7.72 3.31
C PRO A 124 3.63 9.24 3.40
N GLY A 125 3.62 9.79 4.63
CA GLY A 125 3.54 11.23 4.85
C GLY A 125 4.71 11.99 4.23
N GLY A 126 5.94 11.48 4.40
CA GLY A 126 7.14 12.05 3.83
C GLY A 126 7.15 12.01 2.29
N SER A 127 6.71 10.90 1.70
CA SER A 127 6.63 10.74 0.24
C SER A 127 5.63 11.70 -0.40
N TYR A 128 4.42 11.79 0.14
CA TYR A 128 3.42 12.73 -0.37
C TYR A 128 3.86 14.18 -0.23
N LYS A 129 4.53 14.53 0.88
CA LYS A 129 5.10 15.86 1.06
C LYS A 129 6.20 16.14 0.03
N ALA A 130 7.09 15.21 -0.24
CA ALA A 130 8.13 15.34 -1.26
C ALA A 130 7.54 15.56 -2.66
N ILE A 131 6.51 14.77 -3.03
CA ILE A 131 5.80 14.96 -4.30
C ILE A 131 5.14 16.34 -4.35
N ALA A 132 4.44 16.75 -3.29
CA ALA A 132 3.80 18.07 -3.24
C ALA A 132 4.81 19.23 -3.35
N THR A 133 6.05 19.03 -2.87
CA THR A 133 7.11 20.03 -2.89
C THR A 133 7.82 20.14 -4.26
N TYR A 134 8.05 19.02 -4.93
CA TYR A 134 8.86 18.98 -6.17
C TYR A 134 8.02 18.91 -7.45
N PHE A 135 6.71 18.66 -7.37
CA PHE A 135 5.84 18.55 -8.53
C PHE A 135 4.77 19.64 -8.55
N PRO A 136 4.57 20.32 -9.70
CA PRO A 136 3.42 21.20 -9.89
C PRO A 136 2.10 20.43 -9.71
N SER A 137 1.05 21.10 -9.29
CA SER A 137 -0.28 20.53 -8.99
C SER A 137 -0.80 19.63 -10.12
N LYS A 138 -0.63 20.05 -11.36
CA LYS A 138 -1.06 19.32 -12.58
C LYS A 138 -0.35 17.96 -12.75
N GLN A 139 0.83 17.77 -12.19
CA GLN A 139 1.66 16.57 -12.35
C GLN A 139 1.66 15.66 -11.09
N ARG A 140 1.15 16.12 -9.95
CA ARG A 140 1.14 15.37 -8.68
C ARG A 140 0.39 14.05 -8.80
N GLY A 141 -0.75 14.04 -9.49
CA GLY A 141 -1.52 12.82 -9.73
C GLY A 141 -0.72 11.76 -10.50
N THR A 142 -0.02 12.17 -11.57
CA THR A 142 0.84 11.26 -12.35
C THR A 142 2.02 10.75 -11.52
N ALA A 143 2.67 11.62 -10.74
CA ALA A 143 3.78 11.23 -9.87
C ALA A 143 3.33 10.22 -8.81
N THR A 144 2.18 10.45 -8.15
CA THR A 144 1.59 9.52 -7.19
C THR A 144 1.18 8.20 -7.87
N GLY A 145 0.62 8.26 -9.08
CA GLY A 145 0.28 7.07 -9.86
C GLY A 145 1.50 6.19 -10.17
N ILE A 146 2.61 6.81 -10.62
CA ILE A 146 3.88 6.11 -10.84
C ILE A 146 4.37 5.48 -9.52
N GLN A 147 4.35 6.24 -8.42
CA GLN A 147 4.75 5.70 -7.11
C GLN A 147 3.89 4.51 -6.70
N SER A 148 2.58 4.55 -6.96
CA SER A 148 1.65 3.48 -6.57
C SER A 148 1.84 2.16 -7.35
N THR A 149 2.58 2.16 -8.47
CA THR A 149 2.91 0.90 -9.19
C THR A 149 3.71 -0.08 -8.34
N VAL A 150 4.39 0.41 -7.31
CA VAL A 150 5.14 -0.42 -6.37
C VAL A 150 4.23 -1.31 -5.51
N ASN A 151 2.98 -0.93 -5.29
CA ASN A 151 2.05 -1.70 -4.45
C ASN A 151 1.80 -3.13 -4.98
N THR A 152 1.99 -3.33 -6.27
CA THR A 152 1.85 -4.65 -6.91
C THR A 152 3.20 -5.21 -7.34
N LEU A 153 4.10 -4.38 -7.89
CA LEU A 153 5.42 -4.83 -8.33
C LEU A 153 6.33 -5.21 -7.15
N GLY A 154 6.27 -4.46 -6.05
CA GLY A 154 7.07 -4.71 -4.86
C GLY A 154 6.88 -6.11 -4.28
N PRO A 155 5.64 -6.50 -3.92
CA PRO A 155 5.35 -7.85 -3.45
C PRO A 155 5.73 -8.96 -4.44
N ALA A 156 5.52 -8.75 -5.75
CA ALA A 156 5.91 -9.74 -6.77
C ALA A 156 7.43 -9.96 -6.80
N VAL A 157 8.21 -8.87 -6.82
CA VAL A 157 9.68 -8.94 -6.76
C VAL A 157 10.15 -9.55 -5.44
N ALA A 158 9.53 -9.15 -4.32
CA ALA A 158 9.86 -9.64 -2.99
C ALA A 158 9.71 -11.16 -2.89
N ALA A 159 8.62 -11.73 -3.40
CA ALA A 159 8.35 -13.16 -3.32
C ALA A 159 9.44 -13.99 -4.03
N ILE A 160 9.82 -13.58 -5.25
CA ILE A 160 10.85 -14.28 -6.03
C ILE A 160 12.23 -14.08 -5.40
N ALA A 161 12.59 -12.84 -5.05
CA ALA A 161 13.88 -12.53 -4.47
C ALA A 161 14.09 -13.21 -3.10
N ALA A 162 13.05 -13.20 -2.24
CA ALA A 162 13.10 -13.88 -0.96
C ALA A 162 13.27 -15.39 -1.13
N ALA A 163 12.49 -16.03 -2.01
CA ALA A 163 12.62 -17.47 -2.28
C ALA A 163 14.03 -17.84 -2.77
N ALA A 164 14.60 -17.07 -3.68
CA ALA A 164 15.95 -17.31 -4.20
C ALA A 164 17.01 -17.19 -3.10
N ILE A 165 16.98 -16.12 -2.29
CA ILE A 165 17.99 -15.91 -1.24
C ILE A 165 17.82 -16.92 -0.10
N ILE A 166 16.59 -17.22 0.32
CA ILE A 166 16.33 -18.20 1.37
C ILE A 166 16.79 -19.60 0.94
N GLY A 167 16.54 -19.97 -0.32
CA GLY A 167 16.95 -21.27 -0.85
C GLY A 167 18.45 -21.48 -0.92
N LEU A 168 19.23 -20.41 -1.09
CA LEU A 168 20.69 -20.47 -1.18
C LEU A 168 21.38 -20.29 0.18
N TYR A 169 20.87 -19.41 1.04
CA TYR A 169 21.57 -18.93 2.22
C TYR A 169 20.75 -19.01 3.52
N GLY A 170 19.51 -19.48 3.45
CA GLY A 170 18.60 -19.55 4.59
C GLY A 170 17.88 -18.23 4.90
N TRP A 171 16.82 -18.34 5.73
CA TRP A 171 15.91 -17.23 6.01
C TRP A 171 16.54 -16.05 6.76
N ARG A 172 17.58 -16.29 7.57
CA ARG A 172 18.27 -15.21 8.30
C ARG A 172 19.00 -14.26 7.38
N VAL A 173 19.67 -14.82 6.37
CA VAL A 173 20.49 -14.03 5.43
C VAL A 173 19.62 -13.10 4.59
N VAL A 174 18.39 -13.48 4.22
CA VAL A 174 17.53 -12.61 3.43
C VAL A 174 17.21 -11.31 4.16
N PHE A 175 16.97 -11.34 5.47
CA PHE A 175 16.73 -10.12 6.24
C PHE A 175 17.98 -9.24 6.34
N ILE A 176 19.15 -9.83 6.53
CA ILE A 176 20.43 -9.10 6.56
C ILE A 176 20.69 -8.40 5.22
N VAL A 177 20.53 -9.12 4.12
CA VAL A 177 20.78 -8.59 2.77
C VAL A 177 19.77 -7.52 2.37
N MET A 178 18.48 -7.70 2.70
CA MET A 178 17.42 -6.74 2.33
C MET A 178 17.54 -5.39 3.05
N GLY A 179 18.08 -5.36 4.27
CA GLY A 179 18.31 -4.08 4.97
C GLY A 179 19.42 -3.22 4.36
N ILE A 180 20.40 -3.79 3.67
CA ILE A 180 21.54 -3.04 3.14
C ILE A 180 21.14 -1.97 2.11
N PRO A 181 20.34 -2.27 1.06
CA PRO A 181 19.93 -1.27 0.08
C PRO A 181 19.17 -0.10 0.70
N GLY A 182 18.29 -0.39 1.66
CA GLY A 182 17.55 0.66 2.37
C GLY A 182 18.48 1.61 3.14
N LEU A 183 19.50 1.09 3.82
CA LEU A 183 20.52 1.92 4.47
C LEU A 183 21.21 2.85 3.47
N LEU A 184 21.62 2.32 2.32
CA LEU A 184 22.29 3.10 1.27
C LEU A 184 21.36 4.20 0.71
N ILE A 185 20.09 3.89 0.49
CA ILE A 185 19.09 4.85 0.01
C ILE A 185 18.84 5.94 1.07
N GLY A 186 18.70 5.57 2.34
CA GLY A 186 18.51 6.53 3.42
C GLY A 186 19.67 7.52 3.53
N ILE A 187 20.90 7.02 3.46
CA ILE A 187 22.13 7.84 3.44
C ILE A 187 22.14 8.74 2.19
N TYR A 188 21.79 8.22 1.03
CA TYR A 188 21.71 8.98 -0.21
C TYR A 188 20.72 10.15 -0.11
N ILE A 189 19.51 9.91 0.42
CA ILE A 189 18.49 10.95 0.62
C ILE A 189 19.01 12.02 1.58
N TRP A 190 19.63 11.62 2.69
CA TRP A 190 20.17 12.55 3.69
C TRP A 190 21.13 13.59 3.10
N PHE A 191 22.02 13.14 2.22
CA PHE A 191 23.03 14.02 1.64
C PHE A 191 22.60 14.74 0.36
N LYS A 192 21.76 14.09 -0.47
CA LYS A 192 21.48 14.59 -1.82
C LYS A 192 20.15 15.33 -1.94
N PHE A 193 19.15 15.02 -1.10
CA PHE A 193 17.87 15.71 -1.17
C PHE A 193 17.87 17.01 -0.37
N LYS A 194 16.93 17.91 -0.68
CA LYS A 194 16.68 19.15 0.01
C LYS A 194 15.19 19.28 0.29
N ASP A 195 14.83 19.82 1.46
CA ASP A 195 13.42 20.06 1.81
C ASP A 195 12.83 21.23 1.01
N ASN A 196 13.69 22.21 0.62
CA ASN A 196 13.31 23.29 -0.26
C ASN A 196 13.97 23.07 -1.65
N PRO A 197 13.19 23.04 -2.76
CA PRO A 197 13.74 22.92 -4.11
C PRO A 197 14.78 23.99 -4.45
N LYS A 198 14.64 25.21 -3.92
CA LYS A 198 15.58 26.33 -4.15
C LYS A 198 17.00 26.00 -3.69
N ASP A 199 17.14 25.18 -2.66
CA ASP A 199 18.43 24.79 -2.10
C ASP A 199 19.09 23.62 -2.84
N HIS A 200 18.41 23.05 -3.85
CA HIS A 200 18.91 21.88 -4.56
C HIS A 200 19.91 22.29 -5.66
N PRO A 201 21.20 21.88 -5.60
CA PRO A 201 22.26 22.42 -6.44
C PRO A 201 22.10 22.12 -7.94
N LYS A 202 21.27 21.15 -8.31
CA LYS A 202 21.05 20.71 -9.70
C LYS A 202 19.68 21.10 -10.26
N ILE A 203 18.86 21.86 -9.52
CA ILE A 203 17.57 22.29 -10.03
C ILE A 203 17.77 23.36 -11.10
N SER A 204 17.03 23.25 -12.22
CA SER A 204 17.10 24.27 -13.26
C SER A 204 16.23 25.48 -12.93
N LYS A 205 16.59 26.65 -13.50
CA LYS A 205 15.80 27.87 -13.31
C LYS A 205 14.37 27.71 -13.84
N GLU A 206 14.23 26.96 -14.96
CA GLU A 206 12.93 26.68 -15.56
C GLU A 206 12.06 25.78 -14.66
N GLU A 207 12.68 24.75 -14.03
CA GLU A 207 11.98 23.88 -13.09
C GLU A 207 11.54 24.63 -11.82
N LEU A 208 12.35 25.57 -11.37
CA LEU A 208 12.04 26.39 -10.21
C LEU A 208 10.91 27.39 -10.52
N ALA A 209 10.98 28.06 -11.68
CA ALA A 209 9.95 28.99 -12.15
C ALA A 209 8.58 28.28 -12.28
N GLU A 210 8.55 27.05 -12.80
CA GLU A 210 7.35 26.22 -12.92
C GLU A 210 6.69 25.94 -11.54
N LEU A 211 7.50 25.72 -10.50
CA LEU A 211 7.02 25.51 -9.14
C LEU A 211 6.54 26.82 -8.48
N GLU A 212 7.21 27.94 -8.71
CA GLU A 212 6.82 29.24 -8.20
C GLU A 212 5.51 29.72 -8.81
N GLU A 213 5.35 29.58 -10.12
CA GLU A 213 4.10 29.90 -10.82
C GLU A 213 2.92 29.07 -10.29
N ASP A 214 3.10 27.76 -10.10
CA ASP A 214 2.07 26.87 -9.52
C ASP A 214 1.68 27.30 -8.10
N ASN A 215 2.65 27.68 -7.25
CA ASN A 215 2.37 28.14 -5.90
C ASN A 215 1.59 29.46 -5.90
N LEU A 216 1.96 30.43 -6.75
CA LEU A 216 1.23 31.69 -6.88
C LEU A 216 -0.21 31.46 -7.37
N GLN A 217 -0.43 30.54 -8.31
CA GLN A 217 -1.77 30.16 -8.74
C GLN A 217 -2.60 29.53 -7.61
N GLN A 218 -1.99 28.70 -6.77
CA GLN A 218 -2.68 28.11 -5.62
C GLN A 218 -3.05 29.15 -4.56
N GLU A 219 -2.19 30.10 -4.29
CA GLU A 219 -2.44 31.20 -3.35
C GLU A 219 -3.57 32.13 -3.85
N SER A 220 -3.56 32.46 -5.16
CA SER A 220 -4.59 33.32 -5.76
C SER A 220 -5.99 32.67 -5.78
N HIS A 221 -6.08 31.34 -5.85
CA HIS A 221 -7.33 30.59 -5.80
C HIS A 221 -7.83 30.36 -4.36
N GLY A 222 -7.24 31.02 -3.36
CA GLY A 222 -7.79 31.14 -2.00
C GLY A 222 -8.06 29.81 -1.31
N LYS A 223 -7.15 28.83 -1.40
CA LYS A 223 -7.23 27.64 -0.54
C LYS A 223 -6.90 27.99 0.89
N LYS A 224 -7.84 28.74 1.55
CA LYS A 224 -7.86 28.83 3.01
C LYS A 224 -7.86 27.41 3.57
N LYS A 225 -6.90 27.11 4.44
CA LYS A 225 -7.01 25.96 5.36
C LYS A 225 -8.36 26.11 6.07
N SER A 226 -9.35 25.36 5.64
CA SER A 226 -10.64 25.37 6.32
C SER A 226 -10.52 24.41 7.49
N ASP A 227 -10.60 24.93 8.70
CA ASP A 227 -10.77 24.17 9.92
C ASP A 227 -12.13 23.45 9.87
N VAL A 228 -12.18 22.32 9.18
CA VAL A 228 -13.32 21.41 9.36
C VAL A 228 -13.06 20.63 10.62
N SER A 229 -13.96 20.76 11.58
CA SER A 229 -13.85 20.04 12.85
C SER A 229 -13.83 18.54 12.59
N LEU A 230 -12.77 17.85 13.02
CA LEU A 230 -12.71 16.39 12.99
C LEU A 230 -13.95 15.75 13.63
N LYS A 231 -14.55 16.41 14.65
CA LYS A 231 -15.79 15.96 15.29
C LYS A 231 -16.96 15.86 14.32
N GLU A 232 -17.05 16.71 13.31
CA GLU A 232 -18.11 16.63 12.29
C GLU A 232 -17.90 15.49 11.33
N LEU A 233 -16.65 15.21 10.96
CA LEU A 233 -16.30 14.06 10.14
C LEU A 233 -16.72 12.74 10.82
N PHE A 234 -16.38 12.57 12.10
CA PHE A 234 -16.71 11.35 12.86
C PHE A 234 -18.22 11.14 13.10
N LYS A 235 -19.06 12.17 12.93
CA LYS A 235 -20.51 12.05 12.99
C LYS A 235 -21.14 11.55 11.68
N LYS A 236 -20.41 11.57 10.56
CA LYS A 236 -20.93 11.16 9.26
C LYS A 236 -20.97 9.63 9.12
N PRO A 237 -22.16 9.01 8.91
CA PRO A 237 -22.27 7.55 8.75
C PRO A 237 -21.42 7.00 7.63
N ILE A 238 -21.28 7.75 6.52
CA ILE A 238 -20.49 7.34 5.35
C ILE A 238 -19.01 7.05 5.70
N LEU A 239 -18.43 7.79 6.66
CA LEU A 239 -17.05 7.52 7.11
C LEU A 239 -16.93 6.11 7.68
N TRP A 240 -17.87 5.72 8.55
CA TRP A 240 -17.84 4.41 9.20
C TRP A 240 -18.17 3.28 8.22
N GLN A 241 -19.09 3.52 7.27
CA GLN A 241 -19.35 2.57 6.19
C GLN A 241 -18.08 2.31 5.38
N MET A 242 -17.38 3.36 4.93
CA MET A 242 -16.10 3.21 4.20
C MET A 242 -15.03 2.53 5.03
N ALA A 243 -14.88 2.91 6.29
CA ALA A 243 -13.90 2.33 7.20
C ALA A 243 -14.16 0.82 7.44
N LEU A 244 -15.42 0.43 7.64
CA LEU A 244 -15.79 -0.98 7.84
C LEU A 244 -15.67 -1.81 6.55
N ILE A 245 -16.05 -1.25 5.39
CA ILE A 245 -15.84 -1.94 4.10
C ILE A 245 -14.35 -2.24 3.92
N TRP A 246 -13.50 -1.23 4.15
CA TRP A 246 -12.06 -1.38 3.99
C TRP A 246 -11.46 -2.34 5.02
N PHE A 247 -11.92 -2.29 6.27
CA PHE A 247 -11.54 -3.21 7.31
C PHE A 247 -11.81 -4.68 6.93
N PHE A 248 -13.05 -5.00 6.55
CA PHE A 248 -13.40 -6.37 6.19
C PHE A 248 -12.74 -6.83 4.89
N PHE A 249 -12.58 -5.94 3.92
CA PHE A 249 -11.82 -6.22 2.71
C PHE A 249 -10.36 -6.55 3.04
N ASP A 250 -9.73 -5.75 3.90
CA ASP A 250 -8.33 -5.90 4.29
C ASP A 250 -8.10 -7.11 5.22
N ILE A 251 -9.11 -7.60 5.93
CA ILE A 251 -9.04 -8.91 6.59
C ILE A 251 -8.71 -10.00 5.56
N THR A 252 -9.37 -9.98 4.41
CA THR A 252 -9.07 -10.94 3.34
C THR A 252 -7.75 -10.65 2.67
N PHE A 253 -7.50 -9.41 2.31
CA PHE A 253 -6.29 -9.02 1.56
C PHE A 253 -5.00 -9.35 2.32
N TRP A 254 -4.89 -8.92 3.59
CA TRP A 254 -3.72 -9.19 4.41
C TRP A 254 -3.62 -10.65 4.83
N GLY A 255 -4.75 -11.30 5.04
CA GLY A 255 -4.78 -12.73 5.31
C GLY A 255 -4.27 -13.56 4.15
N PHE A 256 -4.80 -13.33 2.96
CA PHE A 256 -4.36 -13.97 1.73
C PHE A 256 -2.87 -13.74 1.48
N THR A 257 -2.44 -12.48 1.52
CA THR A 257 -1.05 -12.10 1.31
C THR A 257 -0.09 -12.76 2.30
N SER A 258 -0.49 -12.84 3.58
CA SER A 258 0.35 -13.36 4.65
C SER A 258 0.49 -14.88 4.62
N TRP A 259 -0.59 -15.59 4.32
CA TRP A 259 -0.64 -17.03 4.46
C TRP A 259 -0.54 -17.81 3.15
N LEU A 260 -0.67 -17.16 1.98
CA LEU A 260 -0.55 -17.82 0.68
C LEU A 260 0.75 -18.60 0.51
N PRO A 261 1.96 -18.04 0.81
CA PRO A 261 3.19 -18.81 0.67
C PRO A 261 3.23 -20.04 1.58
N SER A 262 2.82 -19.89 2.84
CA SER A 262 2.75 -21.00 3.80
C SER A 262 1.77 -22.08 3.37
N TYR A 263 0.62 -21.71 2.79
CA TYR A 263 -0.34 -22.64 2.22
C TYR A 263 0.24 -23.43 1.04
N LEU A 264 0.95 -22.74 0.13
CA LEU A 264 1.56 -23.39 -1.03
C LEU A 264 2.66 -24.39 -0.62
N ILE A 265 3.47 -24.06 0.39
CA ILE A 265 4.50 -24.96 0.91
C ILE A 265 3.89 -26.12 1.69
N ASN A 266 3.08 -25.82 2.70
CA ASN A 266 2.66 -26.82 3.70
C ASN A 266 1.53 -27.71 3.19
N GLU A 267 0.55 -27.17 2.42
CA GLU A 267 -0.60 -27.93 1.95
C GLU A 267 -0.43 -28.48 0.53
N LYS A 268 0.31 -27.74 -0.33
CA LYS A 268 0.49 -28.15 -1.72
C LYS A 268 1.87 -28.74 -2.00
N GLY A 269 2.78 -28.75 -1.00
CA GLY A 269 4.09 -29.39 -1.10
C GLY A 269 5.03 -28.75 -2.13
N LEU A 270 4.84 -27.46 -2.42
CA LEU A 270 5.65 -26.77 -3.41
C LEU A 270 7.07 -26.51 -2.91
N SER A 271 8.01 -26.56 -3.84
CA SER A 271 9.38 -26.08 -3.58
C SER A 271 9.35 -24.59 -3.22
N LEU A 272 10.38 -24.12 -2.51
CA LEU A 272 10.49 -22.72 -2.12
C LEU A 272 10.53 -21.79 -3.35
N MET A 273 11.25 -22.16 -4.42
CA MET A 273 11.35 -21.36 -5.63
C MET A 273 9.99 -21.29 -6.37
N ASP A 274 9.30 -22.43 -6.52
CA ASP A 274 7.97 -22.45 -7.11
C ASP A 274 6.99 -21.62 -6.29
N THR A 275 7.07 -21.70 -4.96
CA THR A 275 6.26 -20.87 -4.06
C THR A 275 6.51 -19.38 -4.29
N GLY A 276 7.77 -18.96 -4.43
CA GLY A 276 8.12 -17.57 -4.75
C GLY A 276 7.50 -17.12 -6.07
N ILE A 277 7.63 -17.91 -7.12
CA ILE A 277 7.09 -17.62 -8.45
C ILE A 277 5.56 -17.57 -8.41
N TYR A 278 4.91 -18.60 -7.86
CA TYR A 278 3.45 -18.67 -7.84
C TYR A 278 2.82 -17.64 -6.87
N SER A 279 3.50 -17.26 -5.80
CA SER A 279 3.05 -16.16 -4.94
C SER A 279 3.21 -14.78 -5.58
N ALA A 280 4.06 -14.63 -6.60
CA ALA A 280 4.20 -13.38 -7.35
C ALA A 280 3.06 -13.16 -8.36
N LEU A 281 2.50 -14.24 -8.94
CA LEU A 281 1.48 -14.17 -9.99
C LEU A 281 0.23 -13.36 -9.61
N PRO A 282 -0.36 -13.53 -8.41
CA PRO A 282 -1.49 -12.72 -7.97
C PRO A 282 -1.26 -11.21 -8.07
N TYR A 283 -0.06 -10.75 -7.74
CA TYR A 283 0.29 -9.32 -7.80
C TYR A 283 0.48 -8.82 -9.22
N LEU A 284 1.07 -9.63 -10.11
CA LEU A 284 1.20 -9.28 -11.53
C LEU A 284 -0.17 -9.15 -12.18
N VAL A 285 -1.07 -10.10 -11.94
CA VAL A 285 -2.46 -10.04 -12.41
C VAL A 285 -3.19 -8.86 -11.75
N GLY A 286 -2.95 -8.61 -10.47
CA GLY A 286 -3.50 -7.49 -9.71
C GLY A 286 -3.12 -6.13 -10.28
N THR A 287 -1.93 -6.00 -10.87
CA THR A 287 -1.50 -4.75 -11.53
C THR A 287 -2.44 -4.34 -12.67
N VAL A 288 -2.86 -5.30 -13.47
CA VAL A 288 -3.81 -5.06 -14.55
C VAL A 288 -5.21 -4.80 -13.97
N ALA A 289 -5.61 -5.60 -13.00
CA ALA A 289 -6.95 -5.54 -12.41
C ALA A 289 -7.25 -4.22 -11.70
N ILE A 290 -6.30 -3.65 -10.93
CA ILE A 290 -6.51 -2.39 -10.22
C ILE A 290 -6.71 -1.21 -11.18
N VAL A 291 -5.98 -1.20 -12.30
CA VAL A 291 -6.13 -0.18 -13.35
C VAL A 291 -7.49 -0.32 -14.03
N LEU A 292 -7.89 -1.55 -14.37
CA LEU A 292 -9.21 -1.82 -14.96
C LEU A 292 -10.34 -1.42 -14.01
N GLY A 293 -10.21 -1.74 -12.72
CA GLY A 293 -11.18 -1.37 -11.70
C GLY A 293 -11.37 0.14 -11.59
N GLY A 294 -10.28 0.90 -11.57
CA GLY A 294 -10.32 2.36 -11.61
C GLY A 294 -10.98 2.89 -12.89
N TYR A 295 -10.59 2.39 -14.05
CA TYR A 295 -11.14 2.81 -15.34
C TYR A 295 -12.65 2.53 -15.47
N ILE A 296 -13.10 1.33 -15.06
CA ILE A 296 -14.53 0.99 -15.07
C ILE A 296 -15.29 1.87 -14.08
N SER A 297 -14.70 2.10 -12.89
CA SER A 297 -15.27 2.97 -11.86
C SER A 297 -15.50 4.40 -12.38
N ASP A 298 -14.56 4.94 -13.16
CA ASP A 298 -14.70 6.28 -13.75
C ASP A 298 -15.85 6.36 -14.77
N LYS A 299 -16.13 5.27 -15.47
CA LYS A 299 -17.30 5.19 -16.36
C LYS A 299 -18.63 5.07 -15.61
N MET A 300 -18.62 4.41 -14.44
CA MET A 300 -19.83 4.16 -13.64
C MET A 300 -20.22 5.33 -12.74
N LYS A 301 -19.35 6.33 -12.53
CA LYS A 301 -19.62 7.57 -11.76
C LYS A 301 -20.47 7.33 -10.48
N ALA A 302 -21.73 7.77 -10.46
CA ALA A 302 -22.63 7.67 -9.30
C ALA A 302 -22.88 6.23 -8.80
N ASN A 303 -22.50 5.22 -9.57
CA ASN A 303 -22.74 3.80 -9.27
C ASN A 303 -21.45 3.02 -8.99
N ARG A 304 -20.39 3.68 -8.52
CA ARG A 304 -19.07 3.07 -8.29
C ARG A 304 -19.09 1.86 -7.35
N LYS A 305 -20.05 1.78 -6.41
CA LYS A 305 -20.23 0.59 -5.56
C LYS A 305 -20.44 -0.70 -6.34
N TRP A 306 -20.99 -0.62 -7.55
CA TRP A 306 -21.17 -1.78 -8.43
C TRP A 306 -19.88 -2.23 -9.12
N VAL A 307 -18.77 -1.53 -8.96
CA VAL A 307 -17.44 -2.07 -9.25
C VAL A 307 -16.93 -2.87 -8.05
N PHE A 308 -17.16 -2.39 -6.83
CA PHE A 308 -16.68 -3.08 -5.62
C PHE A 308 -17.45 -4.37 -5.33
N VAL A 309 -18.78 -4.30 -5.22
CA VAL A 309 -19.62 -5.39 -4.73
C VAL A 309 -19.48 -6.69 -5.52
N PRO A 310 -19.69 -6.72 -6.86
CA PRO A 310 -19.60 -7.98 -7.60
C PRO A 310 -18.17 -8.53 -7.61
N ASN A 311 -17.15 -7.67 -7.62
CA ASN A 311 -15.77 -8.11 -7.60
C ASN A 311 -15.35 -8.65 -6.22
N ALA A 312 -15.81 -8.07 -5.11
CA ALA A 312 -15.58 -8.63 -3.78
C ALA A 312 -16.21 -10.03 -3.64
N LEU A 313 -17.45 -10.20 -4.13
CA LEU A 313 -18.13 -11.49 -4.12
C LEU A 313 -17.46 -12.52 -5.04
N ALA A 314 -17.06 -12.11 -6.25
CA ALA A 314 -16.35 -12.98 -7.19
C ALA A 314 -14.97 -13.40 -6.65
N GLY A 315 -14.27 -12.49 -5.93
CA GLY A 315 -13.06 -12.82 -5.19
C GLY A 315 -13.29 -13.90 -4.13
N GLY A 316 -14.38 -13.79 -3.37
CA GLY A 316 -14.80 -14.82 -2.41
C GLY A 316 -15.10 -16.17 -3.05
N VAL A 317 -15.81 -16.19 -4.18
CA VAL A 317 -16.08 -17.39 -4.96
C VAL A 317 -14.78 -18.02 -5.49
N ALA A 318 -13.86 -17.21 -6.00
CA ALA A 318 -12.56 -17.68 -6.46
C ALA A 318 -11.73 -18.28 -5.31
N LEU A 319 -11.73 -17.66 -4.12
CA LEU A 319 -11.10 -18.22 -2.93
C LEU A 319 -11.72 -19.56 -2.54
N TYR A 320 -13.05 -19.69 -2.63
CA TYR A 320 -13.73 -20.98 -2.37
C TYR A 320 -13.22 -22.09 -3.29
N PHE A 321 -13.18 -21.86 -4.59
CA PHE A 321 -12.67 -22.85 -5.53
C PHE A 321 -11.16 -23.09 -5.38
N MET A 322 -10.38 -22.09 -4.93
CA MET A 322 -8.95 -22.25 -4.67
C MET A 322 -8.69 -23.30 -3.59
N PHE A 323 -9.37 -23.24 -2.43
CA PHE A 323 -9.10 -24.19 -1.36
C PHE A 323 -9.74 -25.56 -1.58
N GLN A 324 -10.78 -25.66 -2.42
CA GLN A 324 -11.34 -26.95 -2.83
C GLN A 324 -10.53 -27.64 -3.95
N ALA A 325 -9.67 -26.90 -4.63
CA ALA A 325 -8.90 -27.40 -5.76
C ALA A 325 -7.89 -28.49 -5.36
N GLN A 326 -7.98 -29.65 -6.03
CA GLN A 326 -7.06 -30.77 -5.82
C GLN A 326 -5.79 -30.63 -6.68
N SER A 327 -5.91 -30.07 -7.89
CA SER A 327 -4.77 -29.89 -8.78
C SER A 327 -4.07 -28.55 -8.52
N LEU A 328 -2.74 -28.55 -8.60
CA LEU A 328 -1.93 -27.35 -8.47
C LEU A 328 -2.33 -26.27 -9.50
N THR A 329 -2.59 -26.68 -10.74
CA THR A 329 -3.00 -25.76 -11.81
C THR A 329 -4.28 -25.02 -11.44
N ALA A 330 -5.29 -25.73 -10.89
CA ALA A 330 -6.53 -25.11 -10.45
C ALA A 330 -6.29 -24.13 -9.28
N VAL A 331 -5.44 -24.48 -8.30
CA VAL A 331 -5.05 -23.58 -7.21
C VAL A 331 -4.45 -22.28 -7.76
N ILE A 332 -3.50 -22.38 -8.71
CA ILE A 332 -2.83 -21.23 -9.31
C ILE A 332 -3.82 -20.36 -10.09
N ILE A 333 -4.71 -20.96 -10.87
CA ILE A 333 -5.75 -20.23 -11.62
C ILE A 333 -6.67 -19.48 -10.66
N PHE A 334 -7.20 -20.17 -9.65
CA PHE A 334 -8.16 -19.55 -8.73
C PHE A 334 -7.51 -18.53 -7.77
N GLN A 335 -6.24 -18.68 -7.36
CA GLN A 335 -5.55 -17.64 -6.61
C GLN A 335 -5.33 -16.36 -7.45
N CYS A 336 -5.02 -16.51 -8.74
CA CYS A 336 -4.89 -15.38 -9.66
C CYS A 336 -6.25 -14.71 -9.92
N LEU A 337 -7.33 -15.49 -10.07
CA LEU A 337 -8.70 -14.96 -10.20
C LEU A 337 -9.15 -14.25 -8.92
N ALA A 338 -8.87 -14.82 -7.75
CA ALA A 338 -9.18 -14.17 -6.47
C ALA A 338 -8.46 -12.81 -6.36
N ALA A 339 -7.17 -12.78 -6.67
CA ALA A 339 -6.41 -11.53 -6.69
C ALA A 339 -6.92 -10.55 -7.74
N PHE A 340 -7.22 -11.01 -8.96
CA PHE A 340 -7.80 -10.16 -10.00
C PHE A 340 -9.04 -9.43 -9.51
N PHE A 341 -10.00 -10.16 -8.95
CA PHE A 341 -11.23 -9.56 -8.46
C PHE A 341 -11.00 -8.68 -7.22
N MET A 342 -10.14 -9.06 -6.29
CA MET A 342 -9.82 -8.23 -5.13
C MET A 342 -9.15 -6.91 -5.55
N PHE A 343 -8.15 -6.92 -6.42
CA PHE A 343 -7.50 -5.69 -6.89
C PHE A 343 -8.43 -4.81 -7.73
N MET A 344 -9.34 -5.42 -8.51
CA MET A 344 -10.37 -4.70 -9.25
C MET A 344 -11.37 -4.01 -8.31
N ALA A 345 -11.80 -4.71 -7.24
CA ALA A 345 -12.62 -4.13 -6.17
C ALA A 345 -11.90 -2.98 -5.47
N GLN A 346 -10.60 -3.13 -5.16
CA GLN A 346 -9.78 -2.09 -4.54
C GLN A 346 -9.73 -0.81 -5.38
N GLY A 347 -9.52 -0.92 -6.70
CA GLY A 347 -9.53 0.22 -7.63
C GLY A 347 -10.86 0.97 -7.61
N GLY A 348 -11.97 0.24 -7.61
CA GLY A 348 -13.33 0.79 -7.49
C GLY A 348 -13.62 1.43 -6.13
N PHE A 349 -13.13 0.81 -5.04
CA PHE A 349 -13.32 1.31 -3.68
C PHE A 349 -12.66 2.66 -3.44
N TRP A 350 -11.39 2.83 -3.80
CA TRP A 350 -10.71 4.11 -3.59
C TRP A 350 -11.31 5.24 -4.43
N ALA A 351 -11.83 4.94 -5.62
CA ALA A 351 -12.61 5.90 -6.38
C ALA A 351 -13.92 6.29 -5.68
N LEU A 352 -14.59 5.33 -5.02
CA LEU A 352 -15.78 5.58 -4.21
C LEU A 352 -15.47 6.43 -2.97
N VAL A 353 -14.34 6.18 -2.30
CA VAL A 353 -13.87 7.00 -1.16
C VAL A 353 -13.66 8.45 -1.59
N VAL A 354 -13.04 8.68 -2.75
CA VAL A 354 -12.83 10.03 -3.30
C VAL A 354 -14.15 10.76 -3.54
N ASP A 355 -15.18 10.08 -4.05
CA ASP A 355 -16.49 10.68 -4.27
C ASP A 355 -17.31 10.89 -2.99
N SER A 356 -17.01 10.14 -1.93
CA SER A 356 -17.77 10.17 -0.67
C SER A 356 -17.39 11.33 0.26
N PHE A 357 -16.21 11.91 0.08
CA PHE A 357 -15.72 12.97 0.93
C PHE A 357 -15.50 14.25 0.15
N SER A 358 -16.01 15.37 0.67
CA SER A 358 -15.69 16.69 0.12
C SER A 358 -14.19 16.98 0.22
N ALA A 359 -13.67 17.84 -0.66
CA ALA A 359 -12.24 18.20 -0.69
C ALA A 359 -11.69 18.66 0.67
N LYS A 360 -12.57 19.21 1.53
CA LYS A 360 -12.21 19.72 2.86
C LYS A 360 -11.86 18.62 3.86
N ILE A 361 -12.53 17.46 3.78
CA ILE A 361 -12.39 16.34 4.73
C ILE A 361 -11.74 15.10 4.10
N MET A 362 -11.39 15.18 2.81
CA MET A 362 -10.83 14.06 2.05
C MET A 362 -9.60 13.45 2.72
N ALA A 363 -8.64 14.28 3.14
CA ALA A 363 -7.40 13.79 3.75
C ALA A 363 -7.66 13.05 5.07
N SER A 364 -8.50 13.62 5.94
CA SER A 364 -8.82 13.00 7.23
C SER A 364 -9.72 11.77 7.06
N GLY A 365 -10.68 11.82 6.13
CA GLY A 365 -11.57 10.70 5.82
C GLY A 365 -10.80 9.50 5.27
N SER A 366 -9.98 9.71 4.25
CA SER A 366 -9.16 8.64 3.66
C SER A 366 -8.11 8.10 4.64
N ALA A 367 -7.52 8.94 5.48
CA ALA A 367 -6.61 8.50 6.53
C ALA A 367 -7.30 7.61 7.57
N THR A 368 -8.52 7.97 7.97
CA THR A 368 -9.32 7.14 8.90
C THR A 368 -9.66 5.80 8.26
N VAL A 369 -10.11 5.78 7.02
CA VAL A 369 -10.38 4.53 6.28
C VAL A 369 -9.13 3.65 6.22
N ASN A 370 -7.98 4.23 5.87
CA ASN A 370 -6.71 3.48 5.80
C ASN A 370 -6.22 2.97 7.17
N CYS A 371 -6.52 3.69 8.25
CA CYS A 371 -6.23 3.24 9.61
C CYS A 371 -6.99 1.95 9.94
N PHE A 372 -8.25 1.83 9.54
CA PHE A 372 -9.05 0.60 9.70
C PHE A 372 -8.47 -0.57 8.89
N GLY A 373 -7.93 -0.31 7.71
CA GLY A 373 -7.17 -1.32 6.96
C GLY A 373 -5.90 -1.79 7.69
N SER A 374 -5.19 -0.87 8.35
CA SER A 374 -4.02 -1.23 9.17
C SER A 374 -4.40 -2.06 10.40
N ILE A 375 -5.56 -1.77 11.02
CA ILE A 375 -6.12 -2.59 12.13
C ILE A 375 -6.48 -3.99 11.60
N ALA A 376 -7.08 -4.10 10.42
CA ALA A 376 -7.32 -5.39 9.78
C ALA A 376 -6.02 -6.16 9.52
N GLY A 377 -4.97 -5.47 9.06
CA GLY A 377 -3.63 -6.03 8.89
C GLY A 377 -3.01 -6.56 10.19
N PHE A 378 -3.34 -5.96 11.34
CA PHE A 378 -2.97 -6.47 12.64
C PHE A 378 -3.77 -7.72 13.03
N ILE A 379 -5.09 -7.68 12.86
CA ILE A 379 -5.99 -8.75 13.32
C ILE A 379 -5.87 -9.99 12.42
N SER A 380 -5.84 -9.80 11.11
CA SER A 380 -6.03 -10.88 10.14
C SER A 380 -4.97 -11.98 10.19
N PRO A 381 -3.65 -11.69 10.12
CA PRO A 381 -2.64 -12.76 10.14
C PRO A 381 -2.66 -13.56 11.46
N PHE A 382 -2.86 -12.88 12.59
CA PHE A 382 -2.98 -13.51 13.90
C PHE A 382 -4.21 -14.42 13.99
N LEU A 383 -5.40 -13.91 13.62
CA LEU A 383 -6.64 -14.65 13.68
C LEU A 383 -6.63 -15.89 12.77
N MET A 384 -6.05 -15.75 11.57
CA MET A 384 -5.90 -16.88 10.66
C MET A 384 -4.96 -17.94 11.22
N GLY A 385 -3.81 -17.54 11.79
CA GLY A 385 -2.92 -18.47 12.46
C GLY A 385 -3.60 -19.23 13.59
N TYR A 386 -4.41 -18.54 14.40
CA TYR A 386 -5.21 -19.14 15.47
C TYR A 386 -6.23 -20.16 14.92
N LEU A 387 -6.92 -19.81 13.84
CA LEU A 387 -7.87 -20.72 13.18
C LEU A 387 -7.18 -21.96 12.59
N ILE A 388 -5.98 -21.83 12.04
CA ILE A 388 -5.21 -22.97 11.52
C ILE A 388 -4.79 -23.89 12.69
N ASP A 389 -4.28 -23.34 13.79
CA ASP A 389 -3.87 -24.15 14.96
C ASP A 389 -5.05 -24.88 15.59
N THR A 390 -6.23 -24.24 15.69
CA THR A 390 -7.41 -24.83 16.35
C THR A 390 -8.16 -25.81 15.48
N SER A 391 -8.20 -25.61 14.16
CA SER A 391 -8.90 -26.50 13.23
C SER A 391 -8.02 -27.55 12.57
N GLY A 392 -6.70 -27.41 12.66
CA GLY A 392 -5.73 -28.24 11.95
C GLY A 392 -5.73 -28.05 10.43
N SER A 393 -6.37 -27.01 9.90
CA SER A 393 -6.53 -26.82 8.46
C SER A 393 -6.57 -25.34 8.06
N TYR A 394 -6.03 -25.02 6.88
CA TYR A 394 -6.15 -23.70 6.27
C TYR A 394 -7.59 -23.35 5.83
N ASN A 395 -8.48 -24.34 5.72
CA ASN A 395 -9.85 -24.12 5.24
C ASN A 395 -10.63 -23.11 6.12
N SER A 396 -10.47 -23.17 7.44
CA SER A 396 -11.09 -22.23 8.37
C SER A 396 -10.69 -20.77 8.09
N SER A 397 -9.43 -20.55 7.73
CA SER A 397 -8.91 -19.23 7.37
C SER A 397 -9.49 -18.74 6.03
N PHE A 398 -9.63 -19.61 5.04
CA PHE A 398 -10.28 -19.26 3.77
C PHE A 398 -11.76 -18.91 3.96
N ILE A 399 -12.47 -19.67 4.81
CA ILE A 399 -13.87 -19.37 5.14
C ILE A 399 -13.99 -17.98 5.81
N LEU A 400 -13.10 -17.65 6.74
CA LEU A 400 -13.06 -16.30 7.34
C LEU A 400 -12.86 -15.21 6.28
N MET A 401 -11.95 -15.41 5.33
CA MET A 401 -11.72 -14.47 4.24
C MET A 401 -12.97 -14.26 3.39
N ILE A 402 -13.67 -15.34 3.04
CA ILE A 402 -14.90 -15.28 2.25
C ILE A 402 -16.00 -14.54 3.01
N ILE A 403 -16.19 -14.86 4.28
CA ILE A 403 -17.17 -14.18 5.14
C ILE A 403 -16.86 -12.68 5.21
N ALA A 404 -15.59 -12.30 5.38
CA ALA A 404 -15.18 -10.91 5.43
C ALA A 404 -15.50 -10.17 4.12
N LEU A 405 -15.24 -10.75 2.95
CA LEU A 405 -15.62 -10.16 1.66
C LEU A 405 -17.14 -10.02 1.49
N VAL A 406 -17.92 -11.00 1.95
CA VAL A 406 -19.39 -10.93 1.92
C VAL A 406 -19.88 -9.80 2.82
N ILE A 407 -19.34 -9.66 4.03
CA ILE A 407 -19.70 -8.55 4.95
C ILE A 407 -19.34 -7.20 4.31
N ALA A 408 -18.13 -7.07 3.74
CA ALA A 408 -17.73 -5.86 3.03
C ALA A 408 -18.69 -5.50 1.89
N ALA A 409 -19.10 -6.50 1.10
CA ALA A 409 -20.06 -6.32 0.01
C ALA A 409 -21.45 -5.91 0.52
N ILE A 410 -21.94 -6.53 1.58
CA ILE A 410 -23.23 -6.17 2.21
C ILE A 410 -23.20 -4.71 2.71
N ILE A 411 -22.15 -4.31 3.40
CA ILE A 411 -22.00 -2.93 3.88
C ILE A 411 -21.94 -1.96 2.68
N ALA A 412 -21.24 -2.31 1.60
CA ALA A 412 -21.16 -1.48 0.41
C ALA A 412 -22.52 -1.30 -0.29
N LEU A 413 -23.41 -2.30 -0.23
CA LEU A 413 -24.76 -2.18 -0.75
C LEU A 413 -25.61 -1.14 0.02
N THR A 414 -25.34 -0.93 1.32
CA THR A 414 -26.07 0.06 2.14
C THR A 414 -25.73 1.51 1.80
N ILE A 415 -24.67 1.75 1.02
CA ILE A 415 -24.31 3.11 0.61
C ILE A 415 -25.39 3.61 -0.36
N SER A 416 -26.08 4.69 0.03
CA SER A 416 -27.02 5.36 -0.85
C SER A 416 -26.28 6.14 -1.93
N GLY A 417 -26.66 5.99 -3.20
CA GLY A 417 -26.01 6.64 -4.35
C GLY A 417 -26.21 8.16 -4.45
N LYS A 418 -26.76 8.79 -3.42
CA LYS A 418 -26.91 10.25 -3.31
C LYS A 418 -25.81 10.78 -2.39
N THR A 419 -24.80 11.45 -2.95
CA THR A 419 -23.94 12.36 -2.19
C THR A 419 -24.82 13.46 -1.59
N GLU A 420 -24.72 13.70 -0.28
CA GLU A 420 -25.48 14.75 0.42
C GLU A 420 -25.20 16.17 -0.12
N ASP A 421 -24.06 16.34 -0.81
CA ASP A 421 -23.74 17.54 -1.57
C ASP A 421 -23.75 17.16 -3.07
N GLY A 422 -24.89 17.32 -3.73
CA GLY A 422 -24.98 17.19 -5.19
C GLY A 422 -23.95 18.09 -5.88
N PRO A 423 -23.59 17.81 -7.15
CA PRO A 423 -22.63 18.64 -7.88
C PRO A 423 -23.11 20.09 -7.81
N VAL A 424 -22.23 20.98 -7.34
CA VAL A 424 -22.49 22.42 -7.35
C VAL A 424 -22.84 22.79 -8.79
N ASN A 425 -24.11 23.06 -9.02
CA ASN A 425 -24.65 23.45 -10.32
C ASN A 425 -24.10 24.84 -10.64
N LEU A 426 -22.95 24.89 -11.33
CA LEU A 426 -22.32 26.14 -11.79
C LEU A 426 -23.12 26.85 -12.88
N THR A 427 -24.28 26.31 -13.29
CA THR A 427 -25.12 26.88 -14.36
C THR A 427 -26.22 27.84 -13.89
N SER A 428 -26.41 28.07 -12.57
CA SER A 428 -27.47 28.97 -12.09
C SER A 428 -27.03 30.41 -11.77
N LYS A 429 -25.82 30.83 -12.15
CA LYS A 429 -25.36 32.23 -11.99
C LYS A 429 -24.99 32.92 -13.32
N LEU A 430 -25.50 32.48 -14.45
CA LEU A 430 -25.47 33.21 -15.70
C LEU A 430 -26.92 33.37 -16.18
N GLY A 431 -27.67 34.18 -15.50
CA GLY A 431 -29.03 34.56 -15.89
C GLY A 431 -29.43 35.86 -15.19
N THR A 432 -29.53 36.92 -15.97
CA THR A 432 -30.17 38.20 -15.74
C THR A 432 -29.45 39.21 -14.83
N ASN A 433 -28.62 40.07 -15.42
CA ASN A 433 -28.97 41.50 -15.57
C ASN A 433 -28.11 42.09 -16.69
#